data_36e09adb8d54de077031884613b0037d
#
_entry.id   36e09adb8d54de077031884613b0037d
#
_cell.length_a   1.000
_cell.length_b   1.000
_cell.length_c   1.000
_cell.angle_alpha   90.00
_cell.angle_beta   90.00
_cell.angle_gamma   90.00
#
_symmetry.space_group_name_H-M   'P 1'
#
loop_
_entity.id
_entity.type
_entity.pdbx_description
1 polymer ?
#
loop_
_entity_poly.entity_id
_entity_poly.type
_entity_poly.pdbx_seq_one_letter_code
_entity_poly.pdbx_strand_id
1 'polypeptide(L)' 'MGQGEAMHGSRQTRLPVEAIEKTLDVLVLERQRLHEERSGPEPLEANRRAILYWQRELAQARLADQPVR' A
#
# COMPACT_ATOMS: atom_id res chain seq x y z
N MET A 1 -25.22 20.95 -4.36
CA MET A 1 -24.92 20.47 -4.45
C MET A 1 -24.07 20.00 -4.53
N GLY A 2 -23.63 20.05 -4.56
CA GLY A 2 -22.68 19.61 -4.52
C GLY A 2 -22.52 18.49 -4.67
N GLN A 3 -22.82 18.14 -4.82
CA GLN A 3 -22.59 17.23 -4.89
C GLN A 3 -22.06 16.69 -5.63
N GLY A 4 -22.17 16.80 -6.06
CA GLY A 4 -21.68 16.06 -6.87
C GLY A 4 -20.47 15.65 -6.56
N GLU A 5 -19.88 16.15 -6.05
CA GLU A 5 -18.71 15.86 -5.79
C GLU A 5 -18.56 14.66 -5.25
N ALA A 6 -19.28 14.36 -4.66
CA ALA A 6 -19.08 13.16 -4.04
C ALA A 6 -18.93 12.12 -4.91
N MET A 7 -19.55 12.12 -5.92
CA MET A 7 -19.40 11.12 -6.63
C MET A 7 -18.20 10.88 -7.20
N HIS A 8 -17.45 11.80 -7.43
CA HIS A 8 -16.28 11.39 -7.99
C HIS A 8 -15.46 10.73 -7.10
N GLY A 9 -15.57 10.91 -5.90
CA GLY A 9 -14.75 10.21 -5.01
C GLY A 9 -14.93 8.75 -5.08
N SER A 10 -16.08 8.32 -5.40
CA SER A 10 -16.29 6.92 -5.30
C SER A 10 -15.45 6.14 -6.24
N ARG A 11 -15.04 6.69 -7.35
CA ARG A 11 -14.25 5.92 -8.15
C ARG A 11 -12.87 5.95 -7.78
N GLN A 12 -12.46 6.65 -6.80
CA GLN A 12 -11.11 6.72 -6.41
C GLN A 12 -10.83 5.89 -5.21
N THR A 13 -11.53 4.83 -5.04
CA THR A 13 -11.27 3.99 -3.88
C THR A 13 -9.99 3.23 -4.00
N ARG A 14 -9.44 3.11 -5.18
CA ARG A 14 -8.23 2.36 -5.36
C ARG A 14 -7.05 3.30 -5.44
N LEU A 15 -6.01 2.98 -4.70
CA LEU A 15 -4.81 3.79 -4.74
C LEU A 15 -4.02 3.54 -6.02
N PRO A 16 -3.37 4.55 -6.54
CA PRO A 16 -2.54 4.34 -7.72
C PRO A 16 -1.32 3.51 -7.38
N VAL A 17 -0.79 2.87 -8.39
CA VAL A 17 0.36 1.99 -8.22
C VAL A 17 1.51 2.73 -7.55
N GLU A 18 1.76 3.96 -7.97
CA GLU A 18 2.88 4.68 -7.43
C GLU A 18 2.74 4.95 -5.94
N ALA A 19 1.52 5.23 -5.48
CA ALA A 19 1.32 5.46 -4.06
C ALA A 19 1.57 4.18 -3.27
N ILE A 20 1.15 3.05 -3.82
CA ILE A 20 1.38 1.79 -3.14
C ILE A 20 2.87 1.47 -3.10
N GLU A 21 3.57 1.74 -4.19
CA GLU A 21 5.00 1.49 -4.22
C GLU A 21 5.74 2.34 -3.20
N LYS A 22 5.32 3.59 -3.05
CA LYS A 22 5.94 4.43 -2.04
C LYS A 22 5.68 3.91 -0.65
N THR A 23 4.47 3.43 -0.40
CA THR A 23 4.15 2.86 0.89
C THR A 23 5.02 1.65 1.18
N LEU A 24 5.23 0.80 0.16
CA LEU A 24 6.08 -0.35 0.35
C LEU A 24 7.52 0.05 0.63
N ASP A 25 8.01 1.09 -0.05
CA ASP A 25 9.37 1.55 0.21
C ASP A 25 9.53 2.00 1.65
N VAL A 26 8.55 2.74 2.16
CA VAL A 26 8.60 3.19 3.53
C VAL A 26 8.61 2.00 4.48
N LEU A 27 7.80 0.98 4.19
CA LEU A 27 7.73 -0.19 5.06
C LEU A 27 9.03 -0.97 5.05
N VAL A 28 9.71 -1.03 3.90
CA VAL A 28 10.98 -1.71 3.83
C VAL A 28 12.03 -0.96 4.65
N LEU A 29 12.04 0.36 4.56
CA LEU A 29 12.96 1.14 5.37
C LEU A 29 12.64 0.98 6.85
N GLU A 30 11.36 0.93 7.18
CA GLU A 30 10.97 0.73 8.55
C GLU A 30 11.46 -0.63 9.05
N ARG A 31 11.39 -1.66 8.20
CA ARG A 31 11.86 -2.96 8.60
C ARG A 31 13.34 -2.96 8.92
N GLN A 32 14.13 -2.23 8.11
CA GLN A 32 15.54 -2.14 8.38
C GLN A 32 15.81 -1.44 9.71
N ARG A 33 15.06 -0.38 9.97
CA ARG A 33 15.24 0.33 11.22
C ARG A 33 14.86 -0.55 12.41
N LEU A 34 13.78 -1.31 12.28
CA LEU A 34 13.36 -2.19 13.35
C LEU A 34 14.44 -3.22 13.67
N HIS A 35 15.10 -3.74 12.64
CA HIS A 35 16.18 -4.67 12.86
C HIS A 35 17.36 -4.01 13.54
N GLU A 36 17.70 -2.80 13.11
CA GLU A 36 18.83 -2.12 13.69
C GLU A 36 18.58 -1.77 15.16
N GLU A 37 17.34 -1.45 15.48
CA GLU A 37 16.99 -1.09 16.84
C GLU A 37 16.67 -2.30 17.69
N ARG A 38 16.69 -3.48 17.11
CA ARG A 38 16.39 -4.71 17.82
C ARG A 38 15.04 -4.60 18.51
N SER A 39 14.06 -4.20 17.72
CA SER A 39 12.75 -3.90 18.26
C SER A 39 11.98 -5.11 18.73
N GLY A 40 12.42 -6.29 18.40
CA GLY A 40 11.71 -7.46 18.86
C GLY A 40 10.75 -8.03 17.84
N PRO A 41 10.15 -9.18 18.18
CA PRO A 41 9.34 -9.88 17.17
C PRO A 41 8.01 -9.24 16.86
N GLU A 42 7.37 -8.59 17.82
CA GLU A 42 6.05 -8.05 17.53
C GLU A 42 6.06 -6.92 16.51
N PRO A 43 6.92 -5.91 16.64
CA PRO A 43 6.96 -4.88 15.63
C PRO A 43 7.39 -5.41 14.28
N LEU A 44 8.30 -6.39 14.26
CA LEU A 44 8.72 -6.95 13.01
C LEU A 44 7.61 -7.73 12.34
N GLU A 45 6.81 -8.43 13.12
CA GLU A 45 5.70 -9.19 12.57
C GLU A 45 4.63 -8.25 12.02
N ALA A 46 4.35 -7.15 12.71
CA ALA A 46 3.38 -6.19 12.22
C ALA A 46 3.87 -5.59 10.91
N ASN A 47 5.16 -5.30 10.84
CA ASN A 47 5.74 -4.76 9.62
C ASN A 47 5.63 -5.77 8.48
N ARG A 48 5.91 -7.03 8.76
CA ARG A 48 5.83 -8.06 7.73
C ARG A 48 4.41 -8.19 7.19
N ARG A 49 3.42 -8.14 8.08
CA ARG A 49 2.04 -8.24 7.63
C ARG A 49 1.64 -7.06 6.78
N ALA A 50 2.12 -5.87 7.14
CA ALA A 50 1.81 -4.69 6.35
C ALA A 50 2.43 -4.80 4.97
N ILE A 51 3.66 -5.30 4.88
CA ILE A 51 4.28 -5.45 3.58
C ILE A 51 3.50 -6.44 2.72
N LEU A 52 3.09 -7.56 3.31
CA LEU A 52 2.34 -8.54 2.54
C LEU A 52 0.99 -7.97 2.07
N TYR A 53 0.35 -7.21 2.93
CA TYR A 53 -0.91 -6.60 2.56
C TYR A 53 -0.73 -5.67 1.36
N TRP A 54 0.29 -4.82 1.41
CA TRP A 54 0.47 -3.85 0.34
C TRP A 54 1.01 -4.49 -0.93
N GLN A 55 1.75 -5.59 -0.81
CA GLN A 55 2.16 -6.32 -2.00
C GLN A 55 0.95 -6.89 -2.72
N ARG A 56 -0.03 -7.37 -1.97
CA ARG A 56 -1.24 -7.87 -2.59
C ARG A 56 -2.00 -6.75 -3.26
N GLU A 57 -2.07 -5.59 -2.59
CA GLU A 57 -2.75 -4.45 -3.18
C GLU A 57 -2.06 -4.00 -4.44
N LEU A 58 -0.74 -4.05 -4.45
CA LEU A 58 0.02 -3.66 -5.62
C LEU A 58 -0.29 -4.60 -6.78
N ALA A 59 -0.33 -5.89 -6.53
CA ALA A 59 -0.63 -6.84 -7.58
C ALA A 59 -2.01 -6.58 -8.17
N GLN A 60 -2.98 -6.31 -7.32
CA GLN A 60 -4.31 -6.05 -7.82
C GLN A 60 -4.37 -4.73 -8.58
N ALA A 61 -3.65 -3.73 -8.12
CA ALA A 61 -3.66 -2.46 -8.82
C ALA A 61 -3.02 -2.58 -10.19
N ARG A 62 -1.98 -3.38 -10.29
CA ARG A 62 -1.34 -3.56 -11.59
C ARG A 62 -2.23 -4.32 -12.54
N LEU A 63 -2.98 -5.29 -12.04
CA LEU A 63 -3.90 -6.00 -12.90
C LEU A 63 -4.99 -5.07 -13.39
N ALA A 64 -5.47 -4.20 -12.54
CA ALA A 64 -6.52 -3.29 -12.92
C ALA A 64 -6.05 -2.27 -13.96
N ASP A 65 -4.75 -1.97 -13.94
CA ASP A 65 -4.22 -1.01 -14.87
C ASP A 65 -3.83 -1.59 -16.20
N GLN A 66 -3.86 -2.89 -16.34
CA GLN A 66 -3.46 -3.49 -17.58
C GLN A 66 -4.48 -3.26 -18.66
N PRO A 67 -4.04 -3.00 -19.87
CA PRO A 67 -4.99 -2.79 -20.95
C PRO A 67 -5.74 -4.07 -21.24
N VAL A 68 -6.96 -3.89 -21.64
CA VAL A 68 -7.78 -5.02 -21.98
C VAL A 68 -7.49 -5.45 -23.38
N ARG A 69 -7.38 -6.72 -23.60
CA ARG A 69 -7.10 -7.13 -24.91
C ARG A 69 -8.18 -7.91 -25.51
#